data_03b3b4f1353309d9a6653bf28d6f1e57
#
_entry.id   03b3b4f1353309d9a6653bf28d6f1e57
#
_cell.length_a   1.000
_cell.length_b   1.000
_cell.length_c   1.000
_cell.angle_alpha   90.00
_cell.angle_beta   90.00
_cell.angle_gamma   90.00
#
_symmetry.space_group_name_H-M   'P 1'
#
loop_
_entity.id
_entity.type
_entity.pdbx_description
1 polymer ?
#
loop_
_entity_poly.entity_id
_entity_poly.type
_entity_poly.pdbx_seq_one_letter_code
_entity_poly.pdbx_strand_id
1 'polypeptide(L)'
;SENVVHKQRCINAHPALPPHVVPFVEICGSTETSTEIIKSAMSLYKNANYAAILVNKETEGFVLNRLQGALLNEAVRLHEGGYASMDDIDIALKHALGIRWAFMGPFEIMDLNAPEGIKDSFSRYRVGIQNLAKQQNTVPEYSDEYLNQLENEQRKRLSHSARPERIEKRNKMIALIRKLKLE
;
A
#
# COMPACT_ATOMS: atom_id res chain seq x y z
N SER A 1 -17.30 -5.99 19.05
CA SER A 1 -17.44 -4.94 20.12
C SER A 1 -18.79 -4.92 20.84
N GLU A 2 -19.67 -5.89 20.65
CA GLU A 2 -21.04 -5.92 21.27
C GLU A 2 -21.02 -5.88 22.80
N ASN A 3 -19.96 -6.42 23.41
CA ASN A 3 -19.81 -6.55 24.87
C ASN A 3 -18.97 -5.42 25.51
N VAL A 4 -18.66 -4.34 24.79
CA VAL A 4 -17.86 -3.24 25.33
C VAL A 4 -18.75 -2.16 25.92
N VAL A 5 -18.55 -1.82 27.20
CA VAL A 5 -19.39 -0.86 27.94
C VAL A 5 -19.22 0.58 27.43
N HIS A 6 -18.00 0.97 27.00
CA HIS A 6 -17.68 2.32 26.53
C HIS A 6 -17.36 2.35 25.04
N LYS A 7 -18.32 2.00 24.19
CA LYS A 7 -18.16 1.91 22.74
C LYS A 7 -17.69 3.23 22.11
N GLN A 8 -18.11 4.37 22.67
CA GLN A 8 -17.69 5.71 22.22
C GLN A 8 -16.18 5.95 22.37
N ARG A 9 -15.47 5.11 23.12
CA ARG A 9 -14.00 5.16 23.29
C ARG A 9 -13.24 4.12 22.48
N CYS A 10 -13.93 3.32 21.67
CA CYS A 10 -13.32 2.27 20.87
C CYS A 10 -12.95 2.80 19.50
N ILE A 11 -11.72 2.49 19.08
CA ILE A 11 -11.21 2.73 17.73
C ILE A 11 -10.53 1.48 17.22
N ASN A 12 -10.44 1.35 15.91
CA ASN A 12 -9.53 0.43 15.24
C ASN A 12 -8.29 1.21 14.79
N ALA A 13 -7.10 0.74 15.16
CA ALA A 13 -5.82 1.29 14.74
C ALA A 13 -5.02 0.20 14.03
N HIS A 14 -4.87 0.33 12.72
CA HIS A 14 -4.21 -0.65 11.87
C HIS A 14 -2.84 -0.15 11.41
N PRO A 15 -1.72 -0.59 12.01
CA PRO A 15 -0.39 -0.16 11.61
C PRO A 15 0.10 -0.93 10.38
N ALA A 16 0.93 -0.27 9.56
CA ALA A 16 1.67 -0.95 8.50
C ALA A 16 2.74 -1.89 9.08
N LEU A 17 2.99 -3.02 8.40
CA LEU A 17 4.01 -3.99 8.82
C LEU A 17 5.34 -3.78 8.07
N PRO A 18 6.48 -3.92 8.76
CA PRO A 18 6.66 -4.06 10.20
C PRO A 18 6.58 -2.69 10.92
N PRO A 19 5.80 -2.57 12.00
CA PRO A 19 5.44 -1.26 12.58
C PRO A 19 6.63 -0.51 13.19
N HIS A 20 7.68 -1.21 13.60
CA HIS A 20 8.90 -0.59 14.13
C HIS A 20 9.78 0.06 13.05
N VAL A 21 9.51 -0.22 11.77
CA VAL A 21 10.27 0.33 10.63
C VAL A 21 9.41 1.27 9.78
N VAL A 22 8.13 0.94 9.60
CA VAL A 22 7.17 1.71 8.81
C VAL A 22 6.20 2.43 9.74
N PRO A 23 6.44 3.71 10.07
CA PRO A 23 5.62 4.47 10.99
C PRO A 23 4.37 5.02 10.30
N PHE A 24 3.45 4.15 9.99
CA PHE A 24 2.17 4.47 9.38
C PHE A 24 1.04 3.74 10.12
N VAL A 25 -0.10 4.40 10.30
CA VAL A 25 -1.27 3.83 10.94
C VAL A 25 -2.55 4.38 10.32
N GLU A 26 -3.53 3.53 10.17
CA GLU A 26 -4.89 3.86 9.77
C GLU A 26 -5.79 3.83 11.00
N ILE A 27 -6.49 4.92 11.27
CA ILE A 27 -7.42 5.06 12.40
C ILE A 27 -8.84 5.04 11.85
N CYS A 28 -9.67 4.16 12.40
CA CYS A 28 -11.09 4.09 12.07
C CYS A 28 -11.92 4.01 13.35
N GLY A 29 -12.90 4.86 13.47
CA GLY A 29 -13.92 4.78 14.50
C GLY A 29 -15.14 3.99 14.01
N SER A 30 -15.95 3.52 14.94
CA SER A 30 -17.31 3.05 14.68
C SER A 30 -18.29 4.24 14.61
N THR A 31 -19.54 3.98 14.29
CA THR A 31 -20.62 4.98 14.35
C THR A 31 -20.86 5.53 15.76
N GLU A 32 -20.42 4.81 16.79
CA GLU A 32 -20.55 5.19 18.20
C GLU A 32 -19.29 5.90 18.74
N THR A 33 -18.16 5.87 18.01
CA THR A 33 -16.90 6.47 18.48
C THR A 33 -16.99 7.99 18.52
N SER A 34 -16.60 8.59 19.64
CA SER A 34 -16.63 10.05 19.75
C SER A 34 -15.51 10.70 18.92
N THR A 35 -15.81 11.89 18.39
CA THR A 35 -14.84 12.67 17.61
C THR A 35 -13.59 13.02 18.42
N GLU A 36 -13.72 13.25 19.72
CA GLU A 36 -12.63 13.56 20.65
C GLU A 36 -11.66 12.39 20.75
N ILE A 37 -12.17 11.16 20.81
CA ILE A 37 -11.34 9.96 20.85
C ILE A 37 -10.58 9.77 19.54
N ILE A 38 -11.22 9.99 18.40
CA ILE A 38 -10.55 9.95 17.10
C ILE A 38 -9.43 10.99 17.03
N LYS A 39 -9.71 12.25 17.41
CA LYS A 39 -8.70 13.31 17.44
C LYS A 39 -7.55 13.00 18.39
N SER A 40 -7.85 12.45 19.56
CA SER A 40 -6.84 12.06 20.55
C SER A 40 -5.94 10.95 20.01
N ALA A 41 -6.50 9.94 19.36
CA ALA A 41 -5.73 8.86 18.74
C ALA A 41 -4.84 9.38 17.61
N MET A 42 -5.38 10.20 16.71
CA MET A 42 -4.61 10.83 15.64
C MET A 42 -3.43 11.66 16.20
N SER A 43 -3.67 12.44 17.24
CA SER A 43 -2.63 13.23 17.90
C SER A 43 -1.57 12.36 18.59
N LEU A 44 -1.99 11.28 19.25
CA LEU A 44 -1.09 10.33 19.89
C LEU A 44 -0.08 9.73 18.89
N TYR A 45 -0.58 9.20 17.77
CA TYR A 45 0.27 8.62 16.75
C TYR A 45 1.16 9.67 16.05
N LYS A 46 0.62 10.86 15.78
CA LYS A 46 1.40 11.96 15.21
C LYS A 46 2.55 12.37 16.14
N ASN A 47 2.30 12.49 17.45
CA ASN A 47 3.33 12.81 18.43
C ASN A 47 4.39 11.71 18.57
N ALA A 48 4.02 10.46 18.23
CA ALA A 48 4.96 9.33 18.13
C ALA A 48 5.66 9.25 16.74
N ASN A 49 5.58 10.30 15.92
CA ASN A 49 6.15 10.37 14.57
C ASN A 49 5.59 9.31 13.59
N TYR A 50 4.33 8.94 13.74
CA TYR A 50 3.61 8.14 12.75
C TYR A 50 2.86 9.04 11.75
N ALA A 51 2.87 8.65 10.48
CA ALA A 51 1.91 9.15 9.50
C ALA A 51 0.56 8.47 9.77
N ALA A 52 -0.33 9.17 10.48
CA ALA A 52 -1.64 8.67 10.80
C ALA A 52 -2.67 9.21 9.81
N ILE A 53 -3.50 8.33 9.26
CA ILE A 53 -4.65 8.69 8.42
C ILE A 53 -5.97 8.32 9.10
N LEU A 54 -7.02 9.09 8.80
CA LEU A 54 -8.38 8.77 9.21
C LEU A 54 -9.09 8.02 8.08
N VAL A 55 -9.57 6.83 8.38
CA VAL A 55 -10.46 6.06 7.51
C VAL A 55 -11.90 6.37 7.93
N ASN A 56 -12.62 7.13 7.11
CA ASN A 56 -13.94 7.65 7.43
C ASN A 56 -15.03 6.57 7.52
N LYS A 57 -14.84 5.45 6.83
CA LYS A 57 -15.76 4.32 6.82
C LYS A 57 -14.96 3.03 6.81
N GLU A 58 -15.27 2.14 7.75
CA GLU A 58 -14.65 0.84 7.81
C GLU A 58 -14.87 0.05 6.51
N THR A 59 -13.81 -0.54 6.01
CA THR A 59 -13.83 -1.40 4.83
C THR A 59 -12.80 -2.50 5.00
N GLU A 60 -13.08 -3.67 4.46
CA GLU A 60 -12.11 -4.77 4.46
C GLU A 60 -10.80 -4.34 3.79
N GLY A 61 -9.68 -4.64 4.45
CA GLY A 61 -8.34 -4.28 4.00
C GLY A 61 -7.96 -2.81 4.19
N PHE A 62 -8.85 -1.97 4.73
CA PHE A 62 -8.60 -0.53 4.91
C PHE A 62 -8.08 0.13 3.62
N VAL A 63 -7.37 1.25 3.69
CA VAL A 63 -6.83 1.92 2.50
C VAL A 63 -5.54 1.24 2.04
N LEU A 64 -4.62 0.97 2.98
CA LEU A 64 -3.30 0.43 2.66
C LEU A 64 -3.38 -0.93 1.97
N ASN A 65 -4.07 -1.90 2.58
CA ASN A 65 -4.13 -3.24 2.03
C ASN A 65 -4.94 -3.30 0.73
N ARG A 66 -5.94 -2.42 0.56
CA ARG A 66 -6.69 -2.32 -0.71
C ARG A 66 -5.80 -1.84 -1.86
N LEU A 67 -4.97 -0.80 -1.62
CA LEU A 67 -4.03 -0.30 -2.62
C LEU A 67 -2.95 -1.34 -2.94
N GLN A 68 -2.39 -1.97 -1.90
CA GLN A 68 -1.39 -3.02 -2.07
C GLN A 68 -1.97 -4.24 -2.78
N GLY A 69 -3.18 -4.66 -2.43
CA GLY A 69 -3.87 -5.80 -3.06
C GLY A 69 -4.17 -5.54 -4.54
N ALA A 70 -4.64 -4.33 -4.89
CA ALA A 70 -4.88 -3.97 -6.28
C ALA A 70 -3.60 -4.08 -7.13
N LEU A 71 -2.47 -3.56 -6.59
CA LEU A 71 -1.18 -3.64 -7.24
C LEU A 71 -0.67 -5.09 -7.36
N LEU A 72 -0.80 -5.89 -6.29
CA LEU A 72 -0.36 -7.27 -6.28
C LEU A 72 -1.17 -8.14 -7.24
N ASN A 73 -2.49 -7.97 -7.27
CA ASN A 73 -3.37 -8.69 -8.20
C ASN A 73 -2.99 -8.40 -9.65
N GLU A 74 -2.62 -7.17 -9.98
CA GLU A 74 -2.18 -6.82 -11.33
C GLU A 74 -0.81 -7.42 -11.64
N ALA A 75 0.13 -7.37 -10.70
CA ALA A 75 1.44 -8.00 -10.85
C ALA A 75 1.32 -9.51 -11.12
N VAL A 76 0.41 -10.19 -10.40
CA VAL A 76 0.12 -11.61 -10.60
C VAL A 76 -0.47 -11.86 -11.99
N ARG A 77 -1.47 -11.08 -12.42
CA ARG A 77 -2.06 -11.22 -13.78
C ARG A 77 -1.03 -11.05 -14.88
N LEU A 78 -0.15 -10.06 -14.76
CA LEU A 78 0.91 -9.83 -15.74
C LEU A 78 1.92 -10.98 -15.80
N HIS A 79 2.28 -11.52 -14.65
CA HIS A 79 3.21 -12.64 -14.56
C HIS A 79 2.59 -13.95 -15.06
N GLU A 80 1.41 -14.32 -14.54
CA GLU A 80 0.69 -15.55 -14.91
C GLU A 80 0.31 -15.56 -16.40
N GLY A 81 -0.06 -14.40 -16.94
CA GLY A 81 -0.33 -14.23 -18.36
C GLY A 81 0.92 -14.19 -19.26
N GLY A 82 2.13 -14.30 -18.70
CA GLY A 82 3.37 -14.29 -19.45
C GLY A 82 3.73 -12.93 -20.09
N TYR A 83 3.12 -11.83 -19.64
CA TYR A 83 3.39 -10.49 -20.18
C TYR A 83 4.75 -9.95 -19.72
N ALA A 84 5.19 -10.29 -18.52
CA ALA A 84 6.49 -9.89 -18.00
C ALA A 84 6.99 -10.89 -16.95
N SER A 85 8.32 -10.96 -16.79
CA SER A 85 8.92 -11.76 -15.74
C SER A 85 8.70 -11.12 -14.35
N MET A 86 8.83 -11.91 -13.30
CA MET A 86 8.80 -11.41 -11.91
C MET A 86 9.83 -10.31 -11.68
N ASP A 87 11.04 -10.43 -12.28
CA ASP A 87 12.09 -9.43 -12.17
C ASP A 87 11.73 -8.13 -12.87
N ASP A 88 11.17 -8.18 -14.06
CA ASP A 88 10.77 -6.98 -14.82
C ASP A 88 9.65 -6.22 -14.14
N ILE A 89 8.66 -6.94 -13.58
CA ILE A 89 7.57 -6.34 -12.78
C ILE A 89 8.14 -5.62 -11.56
N ASP A 90 9.04 -6.26 -10.81
CA ASP A 90 9.73 -5.67 -9.67
C ASP A 90 10.57 -4.44 -10.07
N ILE A 91 11.26 -4.50 -11.22
CA ILE A 91 12.04 -3.38 -11.75
C ILE A 91 11.11 -2.20 -12.07
N ALA A 92 10.03 -2.44 -12.81
CA ALA A 92 9.06 -1.41 -13.16
C ALA A 92 8.50 -0.70 -11.91
N LEU A 93 8.13 -1.48 -10.89
CA LEU A 93 7.62 -0.92 -9.65
C LEU A 93 8.69 -0.13 -8.88
N LYS A 94 9.89 -0.68 -8.71
CA LYS A 94 10.97 -0.01 -7.95
C LYS A 94 11.47 1.26 -8.62
N HIS A 95 11.68 1.22 -9.93
CA HIS A 95 12.38 2.28 -10.66
C HIS A 95 11.46 3.27 -11.37
N ALA A 96 10.17 3.00 -11.49
CA ALA A 96 9.21 3.92 -12.07
C ALA A 96 8.23 4.47 -11.01
N LEU A 97 7.37 3.63 -10.46
CA LEU A 97 6.33 4.06 -9.52
C LEU A 97 6.91 4.33 -8.14
N GLY A 98 7.71 3.43 -7.60
CA GLY A 98 8.22 3.46 -6.22
C GLY A 98 9.09 4.70 -5.93
N ILE A 99 9.90 5.15 -6.89
CA ILE A 99 10.70 6.39 -6.75
C ILE A 99 9.79 7.58 -6.50
N ARG A 100 8.71 7.73 -7.27
CA ARG A 100 7.76 8.85 -7.11
C ARG A 100 6.92 8.69 -5.85
N TRP A 101 6.41 7.48 -5.61
CA TRP A 101 5.58 7.18 -4.44
C TRP A 101 6.33 7.26 -3.10
N ALA A 102 7.65 7.33 -3.13
CA ALA A 102 8.43 7.61 -1.92
C ALA A 102 8.14 8.99 -1.32
N PHE A 103 7.67 9.98 -2.11
CA PHE A 103 7.43 11.35 -1.66
C PHE A 103 6.15 12.00 -2.21
N MET A 104 5.47 11.38 -3.19
CA MET A 104 4.20 11.85 -3.76
C MET A 104 3.12 10.77 -3.69
N GLY A 105 1.87 11.17 -3.51
CA GLY A 105 0.72 10.28 -3.69
C GLY A 105 0.25 10.18 -5.14
N PRO A 106 -0.64 9.23 -5.47
CA PRO A 106 -1.12 9.05 -6.84
C PRO A 106 -1.90 10.25 -7.38
N PHE A 107 -2.63 10.97 -6.55
CA PHE A 107 -3.38 12.17 -6.98
C PHE A 107 -2.44 13.33 -7.29
N GLU A 108 -1.41 13.54 -6.49
CA GLU A 108 -0.38 14.56 -6.74
C GLU A 108 0.39 14.27 -8.03
N ILE A 109 0.75 13.00 -8.27
CA ILE A 109 1.37 12.59 -9.54
C ILE A 109 0.45 12.91 -10.72
N MET A 110 -0.85 12.63 -10.61
CA MET A 110 -1.81 12.93 -11.66
C MET A 110 -1.98 14.44 -11.87
N ASP A 111 -1.89 15.23 -10.81
CA ASP A 111 -1.94 16.69 -10.89
C ASP A 111 -0.75 17.26 -11.67
N LEU A 112 0.45 16.75 -11.39
CA LEU A 112 1.69 17.21 -11.99
C LEU A 112 1.95 16.66 -13.42
N ASN A 113 1.18 15.68 -13.87
CA ASN A 113 1.35 15.07 -15.20
C ASN A 113 0.75 15.89 -16.35
N ALA A 114 0.00 16.95 -16.09
CA ALA A 114 -0.59 17.77 -17.12
C ALA A 114 -0.54 19.27 -16.75
N PRO A 115 -0.39 20.18 -17.74
CA PRO A 115 -0.22 21.60 -17.49
C PRO A 115 -1.35 22.25 -16.68
N GLU A 116 -2.60 21.80 -16.89
CA GLU A 116 -3.79 22.33 -16.22
C GLU A 116 -4.20 21.50 -14.98
N GLY A 117 -3.30 20.67 -14.47
CA GLY A 117 -3.48 19.89 -13.25
C GLY A 117 -4.34 18.63 -13.40
N ILE A 118 -4.89 18.16 -12.28
CA ILE A 118 -5.51 16.84 -12.17
C ILE A 118 -6.71 16.63 -13.10
N LYS A 119 -7.52 17.66 -13.31
CA LYS A 119 -8.69 17.56 -14.21
C LYS A 119 -8.26 17.36 -15.66
N ASP A 120 -7.26 18.10 -16.11
CA ASP A 120 -6.68 17.98 -17.45
C ASP A 120 -6.06 16.60 -17.63
N SER A 121 -5.28 16.15 -16.66
CA SER A 121 -4.66 14.83 -16.65
C SER A 121 -5.71 13.71 -16.80
N PHE A 122 -6.74 13.69 -15.95
CA PHE A 122 -7.81 12.69 -16.06
C PHE A 122 -8.61 12.81 -17.37
N SER A 123 -8.80 14.02 -17.90
CA SER A 123 -9.47 14.20 -19.19
C SER A 123 -8.70 13.55 -20.34
N ARG A 124 -7.38 13.60 -20.30
CA ARG A 124 -6.49 12.98 -21.30
C ARG A 124 -6.44 11.47 -21.19
N TYR A 125 -6.36 10.95 -19.95
CA TYR A 125 -6.06 9.54 -19.70
C TYR A 125 -7.27 8.69 -19.32
N ARG A 126 -8.44 9.28 -19.04
CA ARG A 126 -9.63 8.55 -18.51
C ARG A 126 -10.02 7.32 -19.33
N VAL A 127 -10.01 7.41 -20.67
CA VAL A 127 -10.41 6.30 -21.52
C VAL A 127 -9.44 5.12 -21.36
N GLY A 128 -8.13 5.39 -21.35
CA GLY A 128 -7.11 4.37 -21.12
C GLY A 128 -7.25 3.74 -19.72
N ILE A 129 -7.41 4.57 -18.68
CA ILE A 129 -7.59 4.10 -17.29
C ILE A 129 -8.86 3.24 -17.17
N GLN A 130 -9.98 3.67 -17.79
CA GLN A 130 -11.22 2.88 -17.77
C GLN A 130 -11.09 1.55 -18.50
N ASN A 131 -10.36 1.51 -19.62
CA ASN A 131 -10.11 0.28 -20.35
C ASN A 131 -9.22 -0.69 -19.56
N LEU A 132 -8.17 -0.18 -18.90
CA LEU A 132 -7.36 -0.98 -17.98
C LEU A 132 -8.22 -1.55 -16.83
N ALA A 133 -9.05 -0.74 -16.20
CA ALA A 133 -9.92 -1.18 -15.11
C ALA A 133 -10.88 -2.32 -15.55
N LYS A 134 -11.37 -2.30 -16.80
CA LYS A 134 -12.20 -3.39 -17.36
C LYS A 134 -11.41 -4.69 -17.51
N GLN A 135 -10.13 -4.62 -17.91
CA GLN A 135 -9.26 -5.78 -18.06
C GLN A 135 -8.83 -6.34 -16.71
N GLN A 136 -8.73 -5.49 -15.69
CA GLN A 136 -8.33 -5.82 -14.32
C GLN A 136 -9.49 -6.39 -13.48
N ASN A 137 -10.64 -6.66 -14.06
CA ASN A 137 -11.84 -7.09 -13.35
C ASN A 137 -11.86 -8.59 -12.97
N THR A 138 -10.86 -9.36 -13.37
CA THR A 138 -10.72 -10.76 -13.00
C THR A 138 -9.95 -10.91 -11.69
N VAL A 139 -10.42 -11.81 -10.82
CA VAL A 139 -9.71 -12.15 -9.59
C VAL A 139 -8.69 -13.25 -9.92
N PRO A 140 -7.39 -13.09 -9.62
CA PRO A 140 -6.41 -14.15 -9.78
C PRO A 140 -6.79 -15.36 -8.89
N GLU A 141 -6.63 -16.56 -9.39
CA GLU A 141 -7.04 -17.76 -8.65
C GLU A 141 -6.08 -18.15 -7.52
N TYR A 142 -4.81 -17.74 -7.62
CA TYR A 142 -3.77 -18.11 -6.65
C TYR A 142 -3.70 -19.63 -6.43
N SER A 143 -3.81 -20.42 -7.51
CA SER A 143 -3.75 -21.88 -7.42
C SER A 143 -2.45 -22.36 -6.75
N ASP A 144 -2.49 -23.52 -6.09
CA ASP A 144 -1.30 -24.09 -5.44
C ASP A 144 -0.17 -24.33 -6.46
N GLU A 145 -0.50 -24.69 -7.69
CA GLU A 145 0.47 -24.86 -8.77
C GLU A 145 1.19 -23.53 -9.06
N TYR A 146 0.43 -22.45 -9.22
CA TYR A 146 1.00 -21.12 -9.47
C TYR A 146 1.80 -20.59 -8.28
N LEU A 147 1.31 -20.79 -7.05
CA LEU A 147 2.06 -20.41 -5.84
C LEU A 147 3.38 -21.16 -5.71
N ASN A 148 3.42 -22.45 -6.06
CA ASN A 148 4.66 -23.24 -6.12
C ASN A 148 5.62 -22.73 -7.21
N GLN A 149 5.09 -22.33 -8.37
CA GLN A 149 5.90 -21.70 -9.42
C GLN A 149 6.54 -20.40 -8.91
N LEU A 150 5.76 -19.50 -8.31
CA LEU A 150 6.23 -18.24 -7.73
C LEU A 150 7.32 -18.48 -6.67
N GLU A 151 7.11 -19.44 -5.77
CA GLU A 151 8.08 -19.78 -4.73
C GLU A 151 9.39 -20.27 -5.36
N ASN A 152 9.34 -21.16 -6.35
CA ASN A 152 10.51 -21.67 -7.05
C ASN A 152 11.29 -20.56 -7.76
N GLU A 153 10.60 -19.66 -8.45
CA GLU A 153 11.24 -18.52 -9.11
C GLU A 153 11.87 -17.57 -8.08
N GLN A 154 11.15 -17.26 -7.02
CA GLN A 154 11.66 -16.39 -5.96
C GLN A 154 12.86 -17.00 -5.22
N ARG A 155 12.90 -18.32 -5.04
CA ARG A 155 14.05 -18.99 -4.39
C ARG A 155 15.31 -18.99 -5.25
N LYS A 156 15.19 -18.99 -6.58
CA LYS A 156 16.33 -18.76 -7.48
C LYS A 156 16.93 -17.35 -7.31
N ARG A 157 16.07 -16.35 -7.04
CA ARG A 157 16.48 -14.94 -6.82
C ARG A 157 17.01 -14.69 -5.40
N LEU A 158 16.42 -15.33 -4.40
CA LEU A 158 16.73 -15.16 -2.98
C LEU A 158 16.50 -16.46 -2.24
N SER A 159 17.59 -17.15 -1.89
CA SER A 159 17.52 -18.39 -1.10
C SER A 159 16.93 -18.13 0.30
N HIS A 160 16.38 -19.18 0.92
CA HIS A 160 15.88 -19.08 2.30
C HIS A 160 16.97 -18.59 3.27
N SER A 161 18.20 -19.05 3.13
CA SER A 161 19.35 -18.67 3.98
C SER A 161 19.76 -17.21 3.85
N ALA A 162 19.53 -16.58 2.68
CA ALA A 162 19.84 -15.17 2.44
C ALA A 162 18.73 -14.20 2.88
N ARG A 163 17.54 -14.72 3.25
CA ARG A 163 16.41 -13.87 3.66
C ARG A 163 16.66 -12.99 4.89
N PRO A 164 17.32 -13.46 5.97
CA PRO A 164 17.58 -12.60 7.14
C PRO A 164 18.42 -11.38 6.78
N GLU A 165 19.49 -11.54 6.02
CA GLU A 165 20.33 -10.44 5.55
C GLU A 165 19.52 -9.46 4.66
N ARG A 166 18.70 -10.01 3.75
CA ARG A 166 17.84 -9.19 2.90
C ARG A 166 16.81 -8.40 3.69
N ILE A 167 16.25 -8.95 4.75
CA ILE A 167 15.34 -8.26 5.67
C ILE A 167 16.07 -7.11 6.37
N GLU A 168 17.26 -7.35 6.88
CA GLU A 168 18.06 -6.31 7.52
C GLU A 168 18.38 -5.16 6.55
N LYS A 169 18.82 -5.49 5.34
CA LYS A 169 19.05 -4.50 4.27
C LYS A 169 17.79 -3.70 3.96
N ARG A 170 16.63 -4.36 3.83
CA ARG A 170 15.32 -3.67 3.67
C ARG A 170 15.08 -2.67 4.78
N ASN A 171 15.24 -3.08 6.03
CA ASN A 171 14.96 -2.22 7.19
C ASN A 171 15.90 -1.00 7.23
N LYS A 172 17.19 -1.20 6.91
CA LYS A 172 18.17 -0.09 6.77
C LYS A 172 17.76 0.89 5.67
N MET A 173 17.35 0.40 4.50
CA MET A 173 16.92 1.26 3.39
C MET A 173 15.65 2.05 3.72
N ILE A 174 14.66 1.43 4.37
CA ILE A 174 13.45 2.13 4.83
C ILE A 174 13.84 3.24 5.81
N ALA A 175 14.73 2.98 6.75
CA ALA A 175 15.19 3.99 7.71
C ALA A 175 15.89 5.18 7.02
N LEU A 176 16.68 4.96 5.97
CA LEU A 176 17.30 6.01 5.16
C LEU A 176 16.25 6.86 4.42
N ILE A 177 15.30 6.21 3.74
CA ILE A 177 14.21 6.91 3.04
C ILE A 177 13.40 7.77 4.02
N ARG A 178 13.13 7.25 5.23
CA ARG A 178 12.43 8.01 6.27
C ARG A 178 13.18 9.28 6.67
N LYS A 179 14.50 9.22 6.84
CA LYS A 179 15.30 10.41 7.16
C LYS A 179 15.17 11.49 6.10
N LEU A 180 15.25 11.11 4.81
CA LEU A 180 15.07 12.04 3.68
C LEU A 180 13.67 12.66 3.62
N LYS A 181 12.65 12.03 4.18
CA LYS A 181 11.26 12.54 4.18
C LYS A 181 10.96 13.48 5.37
N LEU A 182 11.84 13.56 6.34
CA LEU A 182 11.70 14.42 7.53
C LEU A 182 12.43 15.76 7.36
N GLU A 183 13.24 15.89 6.30
CA GLU A 183 13.88 17.13 5.86
C GLU A 183 12.98 17.87 4.86
#